data_30cf4cfa0982317ab1796bee448942a2
#
_entry.id   30cf4cfa0982317ab1796bee448942a2
#
_cell.length_a   1.000
_cell.length_b   1.000
_cell.length_c   1.000
_cell.angle_alpha   90.00
_cell.angle_beta   90.00
_cell.angle_gamma   90.00
#
_symmetry.space_group_name_H-M   'P 1'
#
loop_
_entity.id
_entity.type
_entity.pdbx_description
1 polymer ?
#
loop_
_entity_poly.entity_id
_entity_poly.type
_entity_poly.pdbx_seq_one_letter_code
_entity_poly.pdbx_strand_id
1 'polypeptide(L)'
;MIEIETLSVRFGGIKPIDQLTAMLSAPVSGLIGPNGAGKTTLLNVLSGFVRPVEGAIRLDGRSLLPLSPLQRVRAGLRRSFQTEQVVEDLTARDNLAALADNVASVGERSRTTDRALDFVGLGSVAHRLGARLNLFERRLVELGKCLIGTPRLILLDEPAAGLTDEEGARLRDLVLAIPDAFGAQVVVIDHDVELIRAMCAETLVLDYGKRLALGRTETVLADPDVRRAYLGEL
;
A
#
# COMPACT_ATOMS: atom_id res chain seq x y z
N MET A 1 -10.62 4.34 -7.06
CA MET A 1 -10.36 5.77 -6.77
C MET A 1 -10.53 6.01 -5.27
N ILE A 2 -9.58 6.71 -4.63
CA ILE A 2 -9.62 7.08 -3.22
C ILE A 2 -9.95 8.57 -3.12
N GLU A 3 -10.97 8.91 -2.35
CA GLU A 3 -11.38 10.28 -2.07
C GLU A 3 -11.23 10.55 -0.57
N ILE A 4 -10.54 11.64 -0.22
CA ILE A 4 -10.29 12.12 1.13
C ILE A 4 -10.80 13.55 1.20
N GLU A 5 -11.73 13.84 2.12
CA GLU A 5 -12.35 15.16 2.27
C GLU A 5 -12.12 15.68 3.68
N THR A 6 -11.41 16.79 3.81
CA THR A 6 -11.15 17.53 5.07
C THR A 6 -10.83 16.65 6.27
N LEU A 7 -10.03 15.59 6.02
CA LEU A 7 -9.69 14.58 7.01
C LEU A 7 -8.80 15.18 8.11
N SER A 8 -9.18 15.00 9.36
CA SER A 8 -8.36 15.41 10.51
C SER A 8 -8.23 14.25 11.52
N VAL A 9 -6.99 14.04 11.98
CA VAL A 9 -6.66 13.08 13.05
C VAL A 9 -5.98 13.81 14.19
N ARG A 10 -6.36 13.47 15.42
CA ARG A 10 -5.80 14.10 16.61
C ARG A 10 -5.45 13.05 17.67
N PHE A 11 -4.26 13.14 18.24
CA PHE A 11 -3.81 12.38 19.39
C PHE A 11 -3.39 13.36 20.50
N GLY A 12 -4.30 13.61 21.44
CA GLY A 12 -4.09 14.65 22.45
C GLY A 12 -3.86 16.02 21.80
N GLY A 13 -2.71 16.63 22.02
CA GLY A 13 -2.32 17.93 21.44
C GLY A 13 -1.74 17.85 20.01
N ILE A 14 -1.45 16.64 19.49
CA ILE A 14 -0.79 16.46 18.19
C ILE A 14 -1.83 16.21 17.11
N LYS A 15 -1.67 16.88 15.96
CA LYS A 15 -2.48 16.68 14.75
C LYS A 15 -1.64 16.10 13.62
N PRO A 16 -1.48 14.76 13.55
CA PRO A 16 -0.71 14.14 12.47
C PRO A 16 -1.38 14.23 11.09
N ILE A 17 -2.67 14.49 11.02
CA ILE A 17 -3.41 14.87 9.80
C ILE A 17 -4.31 16.07 10.14
N ASP A 18 -4.22 17.13 9.35
CA ASP A 18 -4.93 18.39 9.55
C ASP A 18 -5.61 18.85 8.27
N GLN A 19 -6.93 18.67 8.19
CA GLN A 19 -7.80 19.06 7.08
C GLN A 19 -7.32 18.57 5.69
N LEU A 20 -6.77 17.35 5.64
CA LEU A 20 -6.30 16.77 4.40
C LEU A 20 -7.44 16.53 3.42
N THR A 21 -7.31 17.11 2.22
CA THR A 21 -8.19 16.85 1.07
C THR A 21 -7.34 16.38 -0.09
N ALA A 22 -7.63 15.19 -0.61
CA ALA A 22 -6.91 14.58 -1.72
C ALA A 22 -7.81 13.59 -2.47
N MET A 23 -7.56 13.43 -3.76
CA MET A 23 -8.19 12.41 -4.59
C MET A 23 -7.08 11.69 -5.36
N LEU A 24 -6.93 10.38 -5.15
CA LEU A 24 -5.98 9.54 -5.87
C LEU A 24 -6.76 8.69 -6.87
N SER A 25 -6.45 8.87 -8.14
CA SER A 25 -7.17 8.24 -9.25
C SER A 25 -6.28 7.40 -10.17
N ALA A 26 -4.96 7.60 -10.13
CA ALA A 26 -4.05 6.83 -10.95
C ALA A 26 -4.02 5.35 -10.55
N PRO A 27 -3.75 4.43 -11.49
CA PRO A 27 -3.61 3.01 -11.20
C PRO A 27 -2.56 2.72 -10.12
N VAL A 28 -1.41 3.42 -10.18
CA VAL A 28 -0.37 3.41 -9.15
C VAL A 28 -0.09 4.85 -8.73
N SER A 29 -0.30 5.15 -7.46
CA SER A 29 -0.08 6.47 -6.85
C SER A 29 1.00 6.39 -5.78
N GLY A 30 1.81 7.45 -5.66
CA GLY A 30 2.81 7.60 -4.60
C GLY A 30 2.26 8.40 -3.41
N LEU A 31 2.73 8.07 -2.22
CA LEU A 31 2.53 8.88 -1.01
C LEU A 31 3.89 9.11 -0.36
N ILE A 32 4.38 10.33 -0.44
CA ILE A 32 5.69 10.72 0.07
C ILE A 32 5.59 11.88 1.08
N GLY A 33 6.70 12.18 1.72
CA GLY A 33 6.85 13.26 2.68
C GLY A 33 7.87 12.93 3.76
N PRO A 34 8.35 13.92 4.52
CA PRO A 34 9.34 13.70 5.58
C PRO A 34 8.81 12.78 6.68
N ASN A 35 9.73 12.35 7.56
CA ASN A 35 9.34 11.59 8.75
C ASN A 35 8.45 12.46 9.64
N GLY A 36 7.35 11.85 10.15
CA GLY A 36 6.36 12.59 10.91
C GLY A 36 5.32 13.36 10.08
N ALA A 37 5.41 13.37 8.74
CA ALA A 37 4.44 14.08 7.88
C ALA A 37 3.00 13.56 7.94
N GLY A 38 2.77 12.39 8.57
CA GLY A 38 1.42 11.81 8.71
C GLY A 38 1.13 10.61 7.81
N LYS A 39 2.08 10.14 6.99
CA LYS A 39 1.91 9.01 6.05
C LYS A 39 1.37 7.76 6.73
N THR A 40 2.03 7.25 7.76
CA THR A 40 1.60 6.06 8.51
C THR A 40 0.24 6.28 9.19
N THR A 41 -0.03 7.50 9.67
CA THR A 41 -1.35 7.84 10.23
C THR A 41 -2.43 7.75 9.17
N LEU A 42 -2.19 8.26 7.95
CA LEU A 42 -3.14 8.15 6.85
C LEU A 42 -3.39 6.68 6.48
N LEU A 43 -2.34 5.86 6.39
CA LEU A 43 -2.50 4.41 6.17
C LEU A 43 -3.35 3.75 7.27
N ASN A 44 -3.11 4.12 8.53
CA ASN A 44 -3.86 3.58 9.67
C ASN A 44 -5.33 4.01 9.63
N VAL A 45 -5.62 5.22 9.16
CA VAL A 45 -7.00 5.67 8.95
C VAL A 45 -7.65 4.91 7.80
N LEU A 46 -6.97 4.76 6.66
CA LEU A 46 -7.45 3.98 5.51
C LEU A 46 -7.72 2.52 5.88
N SER A 47 -6.85 1.93 6.70
CA SER A 47 -6.96 0.54 7.16
C SER A 47 -7.97 0.34 8.30
N GLY A 48 -8.45 1.44 8.94
CA GLY A 48 -9.43 1.40 10.03
C GLY A 48 -8.84 1.18 11.42
N PHE A 49 -7.51 1.25 11.57
CA PHE A 49 -6.85 1.18 12.88
C PHE A 49 -6.92 2.50 13.66
N VAL A 50 -7.09 3.61 12.94
CA VAL A 50 -7.25 4.95 13.53
C VAL A 50 -8.55 5.55 13.03
N ARG A 51 -9.33 6.14 13.93
CA ARG A 51 -10.56 6.86 13.59
C ARG A 51 -10.25 8.35 13.51
N PRO A 52 -10.59 9.03 12.40
CA PRO A 52 -10.44 10.47 12.30
C PRO A 52 -11.44 11.19 13.21
N VAL A 53 -11.12 12.42 13.58
CA VAL A 53 -12.04 13.30 14.33
C VAL A 53 -12.99 14.05 13.42
N GLU A 54 -12.58 14.30 12.18
CA GLU A 54 -13.34 15.01 11.14
C GLU A 54 -13.04 14.45 9.76
N GLY A 55 -13.93 14.71 8.81
CA GLY A 55 -13.76 14.43 7.40
C GLY A 55 -14.38 13.12 6.94
N ALA A 56 -14.14 12.80 5.68
CA ALA A 56 -14.64 11.58 5.05
C ALA A 56 -13.55 10.90 4.22
N ILE A 57 -13.68 9.58 4.08
CA ILE A 57 -12.87 8.78 3.15
C ILE A 57 -13.79 7.84 2.38
N ARG A 58 -13.64 7.84 1.05
CA ARG A 58 -14.36 6.91 0.18
C ARG A 58 -13.39 6.12 -0.70
N LEU A 59 -13.75 4.88 -0.95
CA LEU A 59 -13.14 4.03 -1.96
C LEU A 59 -14.22 3.71 -3.01
N ASP A 60 -14.03 4.19 -4.23
CA ASP A 60 -14.99 4.07 -5.32
C ASP A 60 -16.39 4.53 -4.92
N GLY A 61 -16.48 5.71 -4.29
CA GLY A 61 -17.70 6.32 -3.79
C GLY A 61 -18.25 5.72 -2.49
N ARG A 62 -17.75 4.57 -2.03
CA ARG A 62 -18.21 3.91 -0.78
C ARG A 62 -17.43 4.45 0.42
N SER A 63 -18.15 4.94 1.45
CA SER A 63 -17.53 5.38 2.70
C SER A 63 -16.83 4.24 3.42
N LEU A 64 -15.57 4.48 3.84
CA LEU A 64 -14.77 3.53 4.63
C LEU A 64 -14.93 3.74 6.14
N LEU A 65 -15.33 4.94 6.61
CA LEU A 65 -15.34 5.28 8.03
C LEU A 65 -16.23 4.39 8.90
N PRO A 66 -17.43 3.94 8.46
CA PRO A 66 -18.27 3.06 9.27
C PRO A 66 -17.76 1.61 9.33
N LEU A 67 -16.80 1.25 8.47
CA LEU A 67 -16.31 -0.12 8.33
C LEU A 67 -15.19 -0.42 9.33
N SER A 68 -15.30 -1.57 10.02
CA SER A 68 -14.19 -2.13 10.80
C SER A 68 -13.02 -2.56 9.89
N PRO A 69 -11.79 -2.78 10.41
CA PRO A 69 -10.66 -3.25 9.62
C PRO A 69 -10.98 -4.50 8.79
N LEU A 70 -11.61 -5.52 9.39
CA LEU A 70 -12.01 -6.74 8.69
C LEU A 70 -13.03 -6.46 7.57
N GLN A 71 -13.99 -5.55 7.80
CA GLN A 71 -14.96 -5.16 6.78
C GLN A 71 -14.30 -4.43 5.61
N ARG A 72 -13.25 -3.61 5.86
CA ARG A 72 -12.45 -2.98 4.80
C ARG A 72 -11.68 -4.00 3.99
N VAL A 73 -11.08 -4.99 4.66
CA VAL A 73 -10.44 -6.12 3.98
C VAL A 73 -11.43 -6.86 3.08
N ARG A 74 -12.64 -7.15 3.57
CA ARG A 74 -13.72 -7.77 2.77
C ARG A 74 -14.24 -6.87 1.65
N ALA A 75 -14.14 -5.56 1.80
CA ALA A 75 -14.46 -4.58 0.77
C ALA A 75 -13.34 -4.42 -0.29
N GLY A 76 -12.22 -5.13 -0.15
CA GLY A 76 -11.13 -5.15 -1.11
C GLY A 76 -9.92 -4.29 -0.75
N LEU A 77 -9.86 -3.68 0.44
CA LEU A 77 -8.66 -3.00 0.89
C LEU A 77 -7.63 -4.03 1.36
N ARG A 78 -6.37 -3.88 0.92
CA ARG A 78 -5.22 -4.68 1.35
C ARG A 78 -4.11 -3.75 1.79
N ARG A 79 -3.24 -4.25 2.67
CA ARG A 79 -2.07 -3.50 3.12
C ARG A 79 -0.91 -4.43 3.43
N SER A 80 0.29 -4.08 2.95
CA SER A 80 1.54 -4.59 3.51
C SER A 80 1.95 -3.72 4.71
N PHE A 81 2.84 -4.23 5.53
CA PHE A 81 3.37 -3.51 6.69
C PHE A 81 4.88 -3.39 6.55
N GLN A 82 5.44 -2.33 7.11
CA GLN A 82 6.88 -2.08 7.12
C GLN A 82 7.66 -3.26 7.74
N THR A 83 7.13 -3.86 8.84
CA THR A 83 7.64 -5.10 9.40
C THR A 83 6.94 -6.28 8.72
N GLU A 84 7.73 -7.21 8.19
CA GLU A 84 7.21 -8.39 7.50
C GLU A 84 6.27 -9.22 8.38
N GLN A 85 5.17 -9.62 7.81
CA GLN A 85 4.14 -10.44 8.46
C GLN A 85 4.12 -11.87 7.87
N VAL A 86 5.28 -12.43 7.56
CA VAL A 86 5.42 -13.81 7.11
C VAL A 86 5.48 -14.74 8.33
N VAL A 87 4.55 -15.69 8.40
CA VAL A 87 4.52 -16.71 9.45
C VAL A 87 5.59 -17.76 9.14
N GLU A 88 6.56 -17.92 10.02
CA GLU A 88 7.75 -18.73 9.78
C GLU A 88 7.46 -20.23 9.67
N ASP A 89 6.49 -20.72 10.46
CA ASP A 89 6.09 -22.14 10.52
C ASP A 89 5.11 -22.54 9.40
N LEU A 90 4.64 -21.59 8.60
CA LEU A 90 3.79 -21.85 7.44
C LEU A 90 4.64 -21.84 6.16
N THR A 91 4.20 -22.65 5.17
CA THR A 91 4.79 -22.58 3.83
C THR A 91 4.47 -21.22 3.17
N ALA A 92 5.21 -20.85 2.10
CA ALA A 92 4.88 -19.67 1.31
C ALA A 92 3.41 -19.71 0.84
N ARG A 93 2.95 -20.87 0.36
CA ARG A 93 1.55 -21.10 -0.04
C ARG A 93 0.57 -20.90 1.11
N ASP A 94 0.84 -21.47 2.28
CA ASP A 94 -0.08 -21.42 3.43
C ASP A 94 -0.17 -20.00 4.00
N ASN A 95 0.92 -19.23 3.94
CA ASN A 95 0.91 -17.79 4.26
C ASN A 95 -0.10 -17.00 3.41
N LEU A 96 -0.21 -17.32 2.11
CA LEU A 96 -1.21 -16.70 1.24
C LEU A 96 -2.60 -17.27 1.51
N ALA A 97 -2.72 -18.59 1.64
CA ALA A 97 -3.99 -19.30 1.82
C ALA A 97 -4.72 -18.86 3.10
N ALA A 98 -3.99 -18.54 4.17
CA ALA A 98 -4.57 -18.06 5.43
C ALA A 98 -5.45 -16.81 5.26
N LEU A 99 -5.16 -15.96 4.28
CA LEU A 99 -6.00 -14.79 3.99
C LEU A 99 -7.26 -15.18 3.21
N ALA A 100 -7.20 -16.22 2.37
CA ALA A 100 -8.32 -16.65 1.54
C ALA A 100 -9.55 -17.03 2.39
N ASP A 101 -9.35 -17.51 3.60
CA ASP A 101 -10.42 -17.86 4.54
C ASP A 101 -11.34 -16.69 4.89
N ASN A 102 -10.82 -15.47 4.85
CA ASN A 102 -11.54 -14.25 5.22
C ASN A 102 -12.15 -13.49 4.04
N VAL A 103 -11.66 -13.74 2.80
CA VAL A 103 -11.93 -12.87 1.63
C VAL A 103 -12.40 -13.61 0.39
N ALA A 104 -12.39 -14.95 0.40
CA ALA A 104 -12.82 -15.77 -0.72
C ALA A 104 -13.84 -16.86 -0.28
N SER A 105 -14.75 -17.22 -1.17
CA SER A 105 -15.63 -18.37 -0.94
C SER A 105 -14.81 -19.67 -0.91
N VAL A 106 -15.34 -20.71 -0.24
CA VAL A 106 -14.63 -21.99 -0.09
C VAL A 106 -14.15 -22.54 -1.44
N GLY A 107 -14.97 -22.46 -2.48
CA GLY A 107 -14.63 -22.94 -3.83
C GLY A 107 -13.59 -22.11 -4.57
N GLU A 108 -13.29 -20.90 -4.10
CA GLU A 108 -12.35 -19.97 -4.74
C GLU A 108 -11.01 -19.86 -4.03
N ARG A 109 -10.89 -20.37 -2.81
CA ARG A 109 -9.69 -20.20 -1.97
C ARG A 109 -8.42 -20.71 -2.64
N SER A 110 -8.42 -21.94 -3.15
CA SER A 110 -7.25 -22.49 -3.84
C SER A 110 -6.91 -21.68 -5.09
N ARG A 111 -7.92 -21.40 -5.92
CA ARG A 111 -7.73 -20.67 -7.18
C ARG A 111 -7.12 -19.27 -6.98
N THR A 112 -7.61 -18.50 -5.99
CA THR A 112 -7.05 -17.18 -5.71
C THR A 112 -5.64 -17.26 -5.15
N THR A 113 -5.34 -18.30 -4.34
CA THR A 113 -4.00 -18.55 -3.81
C THR A 113 -3.04 -18.93 -4.93
N ASP A 114 -3.42 -19.86 -5.81
CA ASP A 114 -2.59 -20.28 -6.94
C ASP A 114 -2.31 -19.11 -7.88
N ARG A 115 -3.34 -18.33 -8.23
CA ARG A 115 -3.19 -17.14 -9.06
C ARG A 115 -2.22 -16.12 -8.46
N ALA A 116 -2.29 -15.88 -7.16
CA ALA A 116 -1.39 -14.93 -6.49
C ALA A 116 0.05 -15.47 -6.45
N LEU A 117 0.25 -16.76 -6.15
CA LEU A 117 1.57 -17.41 -6.18
C LEU A 117 2.22 -17.35 -7.56
N ASP A 118 1.45 -17.66 -8.60
CA ASP A 118 1.93 -17.64 -9.99
C ASP A 118 2.31 -16.20 -10.39
N PHE A 119 1.47 -15.23 -10.06
CA PHE A 119 1.73 -13.83 -10.39
C PHE A 119 3.01 -13.30 -9.76
N VAL A 120 3.24 -13.57 -8.47
CA VAL A 120 4.48 -13.12 -7.79
C VAL A 120 5.69 -14.01 -8.07
N GLY A 121 5.52 -15.14 -8.79
CA GLY A 121 6.59 -16.03 -9.19
C GLY A 121 7.14 -16.92 -8.06
N LEU A 122 6.31 -17.25 -7.07
CA LEU A 122 6.69 -18.10 -5.94
C LEU A 122 6.40 -19.61 -6.15
N GLY A 123 6.00 -20.03 -7.35
CA GLY A 123 5.61 -21.42 -7.63
C GLY A 123 6.67 -22.45 -7.23
N SER A 124 7.96 -22.21 -7.54
CA SER A 124 9.07 -23.11 -7.22
C SER A 124 9.37 -23.24 -5.72
N VAL A 125 8.97 -22.26 -4.92
CA VAL A 125 9.21 -22.20 -3.47
C VAL A 125 7.92 -22.27 -2.65
N ALA A 126 6.78 -22.57 -3.28
CA ALA A 126 5.45 -22.57 -2.65
C ALA A 126 5.39 -23.44 -1.39
N HIS A 127 6.13 -24.55 -1.35
CA HIS A 127 6.18 -25.49 -0.23
C HIS A 127 7.29 -25.21 0.79
N ARG A 128 8.10 -24.16 0.56
CA ARG A 128 9.17 -23.79 1.49
C ARG A 128 8.58 -23.04 2.68
N LEU A 129 9.03 -23.38 3.89
CA LEU A 129 8.63 -22.69 5.13
C LEU A 129 9.08 -21.22 5.10
N GLY A 130 8.27 -20.34 5.69
CA GLY A 130 8.56 -18.92 5.84
C GLY A 130 9.94 -18.64 6.44
N ALA A 131 10.34 -19.41 7.45
CA ALA A 131 11.68 -19.34 8.07
C ALA A 131 12.85 -19.60 7.11
N ARG A 132 12.61 -20.24 5.97
CA ARG A 132 13.63 -20.59 4.95
C ARG A 132 13.57 -19.72 3.70
N LEU A 133 12.67 -18.76 3.65
CA LEU A 133 12.58 -17.77 2.56
C LEU A 133 13.64 -16.69 2.77
N ASN A 134 14.29 -16.27 1.69
CA ASN A 134 15.15 -15.08 1.70
C ASN A 134 14.28 -13.80 1.78
N LEU A 135 14.93 -12.65 1.94
CA LEU A 135 14.24 -11.36 2.08
C LEU A 135 13.31 -11.06 0.89
N PHE A 136 13.80 -11.25 -0.33
CA PHE A 136 13.01 -11.00 -1.52
C PHE A 136 11.80 -11.94 -1.63
N GLU A 137 11.98 -13.24 -1.39
CA GLU A 137 10.88 -14.21 -1.37
C GLU A 137 9.82 -13.85 -0.30
N ARG A 138 10.26 -13.34 0.86
CA ARG A 138 9.34 -12.85 1.92
C ARG A 138 8.57 -11.61 1.47
N ARG A 139 9.21 -10.66 0.77
CA ARG A 139 8.53 -9.50 0.15
C ARG A 139 7.51 -9.93 -0.91
N LEU A 140 7.84 -10.96 -1.70
CA LEU A 140 6.90 -11.53 -2.66
C LEU A 140 5.71 -12.24 -1.98
N VAL A 141 5.91 -12.90 -0.84
CA VAL A 141 4.81 -13.44 -0.01
C VAL A 141 3.90 -12.31 0.47
N GLU A 142 4.45 -11.21 0.99
CA GLU A 142 3.68 -10.05 1.43
C GLU A 142 2.86 -9.44 0.28
N LEU A 143 3.47 -9.27 -0.89
CA LEU A 143 2.77 -8.80 -2.08
C LEU A 143 1.65 -9.79 -2.48
N GLY A 144 1.96 -11.09 -2.54
CA GLY A 144 1.01 -12.14 -2.86
C GLY A 144 -0.19 -12.17 -1.92
N LYS A 145 0.01 -11.96 -0.63
CA LYS A 145 -1.07 -11.82 0.37
C LYS A 145 -2.01 -10.67 0.01
N CYS A 146 -1.48 -9.55 -0.50
CA CYS A 146 -2.30 -8.43 -0.93
C CYS A 146 -3.15 -8.72 -2.19
N LEU A 147 -2.83 -9.78 -2.93
CA LEU A 147 -3.54 -10.15 -4.17
C LEU A 147 -4.67 -11.16 -3.97
N ILE A 148 -4.83 -11.70 -2.75
CA ILE A 148 -5.84 -12.74 -2.45
C ILE A 148 -7.26 -12.16 -2.53
N GLY A 149 -8.15 -12.92 -3.19
CA GLY A 149 -9.56 -12.56 -3.38
C GLY A 149 -9.74 -11.51 -4.49
N THR A 150 -10.46 -10.46 -4.18
CA THR A 150 -10.76 -9.35 -5.11
C THR A 150 -10.26 -8.02 -4.54
N PRO A 151 -8.94 -7.78 -4.57
CA PRO A 151 -8.41 -6.50 -4.11
C PRO A 151 -8.94 -5.36 -5.01
N ARG A 152 -9.21 -4.20 -4.39
CA ARG A 152 -9.60 -2.96 -5.07
C ARG A 152 -8.62 -1.84 -4.79
N LEU A 153 -8.03 -1.85 -3.58
CA LEU A 153 -7.01 -0.92 -3.14
C LEU A 153 -5.94 -1.69 -2.38
N ILE A 154 -4.70 -1.53 -2.81
CA ILE A 154 -3.53 -2.10 -2.15
C ILE A 154 -2.65 -0.95 -1.65
N LEU A 155 -2.34 -0.97 -0.37
CA LEU A 155 -1.44 -0.03 0.29
C LEU A 155 -0.12 -0.75 0.55
N LEU A 156 0.96 -0.31 -0.10
CA LEU A 156 2.30 -0.87 0.06
C LEU A 156 3.18 0.12 0.86
N ASP A 157 3.67 -0.32 2.00
CA ASP A 157 4.44 0.49 2.93
C ASP A 157 5.92 0.07 2.86
N GLU A 158 6.76 0.86 2.18
CA GLU A 158 8.18 0.62 1.89
C GLU A 158 8.46 -0.78 1.32
N PRO A 159 7.81 -1.16 0.21
CA PRO A 159 7.83 -2.54 -0.28
C PRO A 159 9.21 -3.02 -0.74
N ALA A 160 10.09 -2.10 -1.17
CA ALA A 160 11.42 -2.41 -1.67
C ALA A 160 12.53 -2.29 -0.62
N ALA A 161 12.19 -1.97 0.63
CA ALA A 161 13.20 -1.77 1.68
C ALA A 161 14.07 -3.02 1.89
N GLY A 162 15.40 -2.83 1.80
CA GLY A 162 16.40 -3.87 1.99
C GLY A 162 16.64 -4.79 0.79
N LEU A 163 15.97 -4.56 -0.34
CA LEU A 163 16.20 -5.31 -1.59
C LEU A 163 17.41 -4.76 -2.35
N THR A 164 18.02 -5.60 -3.17
CA THR A 164 18.98 -5.17 -4.19
C THR A 164 18.27 -4.42 -5.32
N ASP A 165 19.03 -3.69 -6.15
CA ASP A 165 18.48 -2.94 -7.30
C ASP A 165 17.73 -3.87 -8.28
N GLU A 166 18.25 -5.08 -8.51
CA GLU A 166 17.62 -6.09 -9.39
C GLU A 166 16.30 -6.60 -8.80
N GLU A 167 16.28 -6.93 -7.51
CA GLU A 167 15.09 -7.38 -6.78
C GLU A 167 14.04 -6.25 -6.71
N GLY A 168 14.48 -5.01 -6.46
CA GLY A 168 13.64 -3.81 -6.48
C GLY A 168 13.00 -3.57 -7.85
N ALA A 169 13.78 -3.71 -8.93
CA ALA A 169 13.28 -3.61 -10.29
C ALA A 169 12.21 -4.67 -10.59
N ARG A 170 12.45 -5.92 -10.18
CA ARG A 170 11.48 -7.01 -10.34
C ARG A 170 10.20 -6.77 -9.53
N LEU A 171 10.32 -6.30 -8.29
CA LEU A 171 9.17 -5.94 -7.46
C LEU A 171 8.36 -4.81 -8.10
N ARG A 172 9.04 -3.76 -8.60
CA ARG A 172 8.43 -2.68 -9.35
C ARG A 172 7.59 -3.17 -10.51
N ASP A 173 8.14 -4.04 -11.35
CA ASP A 173 7.46 -4.56 -12.54
C ASP A 173 6.20 -5.35 -12.15
N LEU A 174 6.26 -6.13 -11.06
CA LEU A 174 5.09 -6.79 -10.49
C LEU A 174 4.03 -5.78 -10.02
N VAL A 175 4.42 -4.75 -9.28
CA VAL A 175 3.48 -3.73 -8.78
C VAL A 175 2.80 -3.00 -9.92
N LEU A 176 3.53 -2.65 -10.98
CA LEU A 176 2.99 -1.99 -12.18
C LEU A 176 1.99 -2.88 -12.94
N ALA A 177 2.14 -4.21 -12.87
CA ALA A 177 1.22 -5.15 -13.51
C ALA A 177 -0.06 -5.43 -12.69
N ILE A 178 -0.13 -5.05 -11.41
CA ILE A 178 -1.30 -5.31 -10.55
C ILE A 178 -2.59 -4.70 -11.09
N PRO A 179 -2.64 -3.42 -11.51
CA PRO A 179 -3.87 -2.81 -12.00
C PRO A 179 -4.51 -3.59 -13.15
N ASP A 180 -3.72 -4.02 -14.12
CA ASP A 180 -4.22 -4.77 -15.28
C ASP A 180 -4.58 -6.20 -14.91
N ALA A 181 -3.80 -6.85 -14.04
CA ALA A 181 -4.00 -8.24 -13.68
C ALA A 181 -5.15 -8.45 -12.68
N PHE A 182 -5.36 -7.52 -11.74
CA PHE A 182 -6.30 -7.67 -10.63
C PHE A 182 -7.39 -6.58 -10.59
N GLY A 183 -7.29 -5.52 -11.40
CA GLY A 183 -8.22 -4.39 -11.35
C GLY A 183 -8.11 -3.56 -10.08
N ALA A 184 -6.97 -3.63 -9.39
CA ALA A 184 -6.74 -2.97 -8.11
C ALA A 184 -5.90 -1.70 -8.29
N GLN A 185 -6.30 -0.61 -7.63
CA GLN A 185 -5.45 0.56 -7.46
C GLN A 185 -4.37 0.27 -6.41
N VAL A 186 -3.16 0.78 -6.65
CA VAL A 186 -2.04 0.64 -5.70
C VAL A 186 -1.61 2.01 -5.21
N VAL A 187 -1.38 2.13 -3.89
CA VAL A 187 -0.70 3.29 -3.28
C VAL A 187 0.59 2.81 -2.68
N VAL A 188 1.70 3.35 -3.17
CA VAL A 188 3.06 3.03 -2.70
C VAL A 188 3.54 4.15 -1.80
N ILE A 189 3.94 3.79 -0.59
CA ILE A 189 4.64 4.69 0.33
C ILE A 189 6.09 4.29 0.31
N ASP A 190 6.95 5.19 -0.08
CA ASP A 190 8.39 4.98 -0.02
C ASP A 190 9.11 6.30 0.22
N HIS A 191 10.33 6.22 0.71
CA HIS A 191 11.24 7.35 0.86
C HIS A 191 12.22 7.45 -0.31
N ASP A 192 12.31 6.44 -1.15
CA ASP A 192 13.09 6.45 -2.39
C ASP A 192 12.31 7.16 -3.51
N VAL A 193 12.78 8.36 -3.84
CA VAL A 193 12.17 9.22 -4.87
C VAL A 193 12.27 8.62 -6.27
N GLU A 194 13.37 7.93 -6.57
CA GLU A 194 13.56 7.30 -7.87
C GLU A 194 12.62 6.11 -8.05
N LEU A 195 12.38 5.35 -6.99
CA LEU A 195 11.38 4.29 -7.00
C LEU A 195 9.97 4.86 -7.24
N ILE A 196 9.60 5.92 -6.52
CA ILE A 196 8.30 6.62 -6.71
C ILE A 196 8.17 7.15 -8.13
N ARG A 197 9.22 7.78 -8.68
CA ARG A 197 9.26 8.26 -10.06
C ARG A 197 9.04 7.15 -11.08
N ALA A 198 9.68 6.00 -10.85
CA ALA A 198 9.60 4.85 -11.76
C ALA A 198 8.27 4.11 -11.71
N MET A 199 7.52 4.19 -10.59
CA MET A 199 6.30 3.39 -10.37
C MET A 199 5.02 4.21 -10.44
N CYS A 200 5.03 5.47 -10.00
CA CYS A 200 3.81 6.20 -9.71
C CYS A 200 3.52 7.26 -10.79
N ALA A 201 2.34 7.20 -11.39
CA ALA A 201 1.90 8.22 -12.34
C ALA A 201 1.46 9.52 -11.64
N GLU A 202 0.97 9.40 -10.39
CA GLU A 202 0.47 10.47 -9.55
C GLU A 202 1.10 10.36 -8.16
N THR A 203 1.42 11.48 -7.52
CA THR A 203 2.02 11.49 -6.18
C THR A 203 1.37 12.54 -5.29
N LEU A 204 0.98 12.09 -4.08
CA LEU A 204 0.57 12.95 -2.97
C LEU A 204 1.78 13.18 -2.05
N VAL A 205 2.09 14.45 -1.78
CA VAL A 205 3.11 14.84 -0.81
C VAL A 205 2.44 15.38 0.44
N LEU A 206 2.79 14.79 1.58
CA LEU A 206 2.38 15.28 2.89
C LEU A 206 3.53 16.00 3.57
N ASP A 207 3.21 17.11 4.23
CA ASP A 207 4.09 17.79 5.16
C ASP A 207 3.29 18.30 6.36
N TYR A 208 3.77 18.03 7.57
CA TYR A 208 3.09 18.36 8.84
C TYR A 208 1.57 18.06 8.84
N GLY A 209 1.18 16.89 8.30
CA GLY A 209 -0.22 16.45 8.26
C GLY A 209 -1.09 17.10 7.20
N LYS A 210 -0.54 17.95 6.34
CA LYS A 210 -1.23 18.65 5.27
C LYS A 210 -0.75 18.19 3.90
N ARG A 211 -1.58 18.39 2.89
CA ARG A 211 -1.17 18.21 1.49
C ARG A 211 -0.25 19.36 1.09
N LEU A 212 1.01 19.06 0.82
CA LEU A 212 1.95 20.00 0.22
C LEU A 212 1.72 20.08 -1.30
N ALA A 213 1.65 18.92 -1.97
CA ALA A 213 1.40 18.81 -3.40
C ALA A 213 0.60 17.54 -3.74
N LEU A 214 -0.10 17.55 -4.88
CA LEU A 214 -0.76 16.40 -5.46
C LEU A 214 -0.86 16.58 -6.98
N GLY A 215 -0.45 15.61 -7.76
CA GLY A 215 -0.52 15.64 -9.20
C GLY A 215 0.40 14.63 -9.87
N ARG A 216 0.68 14.83 -11.15
CA ARG A 216 1.63 13.98 -11.89
C ARG A 216 2.97 13.95 -11.17
N THR A 217 3.51 12.75 -10.99
CA THR A 217 4.73 12.53 -10.20
C THR A 217 5.89 13.43 -10.64
N GLU A 218 6.16 13.51 -11.94
CA GLU A 218 7.24 14.37 -12.46
C GLU A 218 7.06 15.85 -12.11
N THR A 219 5.82 16.35 -12.20
CA THR A 219 5.51 17.75 -11.87
C THR A 219 5.66 18.00 -10.37
N VAL A 220 5.18 17.08 -9.55
CA VAL A 220 5.26 17.17 -8.08
C VAL A 220 6.70 17.11 -7.60
N LEU A 221 7.53 16.23 -8.15
CA LEU A 221 8.94 16.10 -7.78
C LEU A 221 9.82 17.28 -8.28
N ALA A 222 9.35 18.00 -9.30
CA ALA A 222 10.01 19.22 -9.77
C ALA A 222 9.60 20.49 -9.00
N ASP A 223 8.55 20.40 -8.16
CA ASP A 223 8.04 21.54 -7.38
C ASP A 223 9.10 22.04 -6.37
N PRO A 224 9.46 23.34 -6.37
CA PRO A 224 10.47 23.88 -5.45
C PRO A 224 10.12 23.70 -3.97
N ASP A 225 8.84 23.76 -3.59
CA ASP A 225 8.42 23.58 -2.20
C ASP A 225 8.56 22.12 -1.77
N VAL A 226 8.27 21.16 -2.66
CA VAL A 226 8.50 19.74 -2.44
C VAL A 226 9.99 19.43 -2.32
N ARG A 227 10.81 20.00 -3.21
CA ARG A 227 12.27 19.82 -3.18
C ARG A 227 12.86 20.34 -1.87
N ARG A 228 12.43 21.51 -1.43
CA ARG A 228 12.89 22.11 -0.16
C ARG A 228 12.44 21.31 1.06
N ALA A 229 11.18 20.90 1.09
CA ALA A 229 10.61 20.21 2.26
C ALA A 229 11.07 18.77 2.40
N TYR A 230 11.31 18.08 1.27
CA TYR A 230 11.52 16.65 1.24
C TYR A 230 12.90 16.22 0.72
N LEU A 231 13.44 16.89 -0.31
CA LEU A 231 14.73 16.51 -0.92
C LEU A 231 15.92 17.24 -0.30
N GLY A 232 15.72 18.22 0.59
CA GLY A 232 16.78 18.95 1.27
C GLY A 232 17.61 19.86 0.32
N GLU A 233 17.11 20.15 -0.88
CA GLU A 233 17.76 21.06 -1.81
C GLU A 233 17.39 22.50 -1.47
N LEU A 234 18.43 23.32 -1.18
CA LEU A 234 18.35 24.77 -0.95
C LEU A 234 18.22 25.54 -2.26
#